data_a0da8244690f2edabb418d7036852661
#
_entry.id   a0da8244690f2edabb418d7036852661
#
_cell.length_a   1.000
_cell.length_b   1.000
_cell.length_c   1.000
_cell.angle_alpha   90.00
_cell.angle_beta   90.00
_cell.angle_gamma   90.00
#
_symmetry.space_group_name_H-M   'P 1'
#
loop_
_entity.id
_entity.type
_entity.pdbx_description
1 polymer ?
#
loop_
_entity_poly.entity_id
_entity_poly.type
_entity_poly.pdbx_seq_one_letter_code
_entity_poly.pdbx_strand_id
1 'polypeptide(L)'
;MTETPVAPEASVIVPSRGGAQRLPRLIGALAAQEDAPPFEVHVVVDGDVDGSEAVLAQLAAEHPGLDLSWTVFGENRGRVAALNASADATSGRILIRADDDLEPGPHYIRDHVAAHAGGPGGVIGLTANVLPDSAYQRVYGDAQDEAHRRHAYALPAEQQWRHWAGNVSVPRALHMELGGYDPDYRRYGWEDVDFGYRLHVAGYPVEIRPELETRHHAAAVTTYTKARRALHSGSARQIFIAKHGADALGGDRAPGGPWGAAVRAVAALSTERTIQYSSAVVERAAAVLPAPVARKLIALQVEAAAETGRTRPGRARRQF
;
A
#
# COMPACT_ATOMS: atom_id res chain seq x y z
N MET A 1 -20.95 4.53 -38.87
CA MET A 1 -20.05 3.40 -38.59
C MET A 1 -19.74 3.50 -37.10
N THR A 2 -20.32 2.65 -36.25
CA THR A 2 -19.97 2.55 -34.84
C THR A 2 -18.61 1.88 -34.78
N GLU A 3 -17.56 2.65 -34.44
CA GLU A 3 -16.25 2.07 -34.14
C GLU A 3 -16.44 1.02 -33.04
N THR A 4 -15.96 -0.18 -33.30
CA THR A 4 -15.90 -1.22 -32.25
C THR A 4 -15.02 -0.67 -31.14
N PRO A 5 -15.46 -0.64 -29.87
CA PRO A 5 -14.64 -0.15 -28.77
C PRO A 5 -13.30 -0.91 -28.76
N VAL A 6 -12.19 -0.18 -28.80
CA VAL A 6 -10.86 -0.79 -28.69
C VAL A 6 -10.76 -1.37 -27.26
N ALA A 7 -10.47 -2.65 -27.16
CA ALA A 7 -10.29 -3.28 -25.85
C ALA A 7 -9.15 -2.57 -25.08
N PRO A 8 -9.32 -2.26 -23.80
CA PRO A 8 -8.30 -1.58 -23.03
C PRO A 8 -7.05 -2.46 -22.88
N GLU A 9 -5.89 -1.84 -23.04
CA GLU A 9 -4.60 -2.50 -22.81
C GLU A 9 -4.31 -2.63 -21.30
N ALA A 10 -4.78 -1.66 -20.52
CA ALA A 10 -4.61 -1.65 -19.08
C ALA A 10 -5.93 -1.34 -18.34
N SER A 11 -6.05 -1.90 -17.12
CA SER A 11 -7.09 -1.53 -16.16
C SER A 11 -6.44 -1.03 -14.89
N VAL A 12 -6.76 0.19 -14.48
CA VAL A 12 -6.37 0.72 -13.17
C VAL A 12 -7.41 0.31 -12.15
N ILE A 13 -7.02 -0.52 -11.18
CA ILE A 13 -7.88 -1.01 -10.10
C ILE A 13 -7.60 -0.23 -8.82
N VAL A 14 -8.63 0.41 -8.27
CA VAL A 14 -8.50 1.35 -7.15
C VAL A 14 -9.38 0.93 -5.98
N PRO A 15 -8.82 0.44 -4.88
CA PRO A 15 -9.58 0.23 -3.65
C PRO A 15 -9.67 1.55 -2.88
N SER A 16 -10.87 1.99 -2.51
CA SER A 16 -11.07 3.23 -1.77
C SER A 16 -12.02 3.06 -0.59
N ARG A 17 -11.67 3.67 0.53
CA ARG A 17 -12.54 3.83 1.69
C ARG A 17 -12.27 5.15 2.37
N GLY A 18 -13.30 5.99 2.50
CA GLY A 18 -13.13 7.36 3.00
C GLY A 18 -12.20 8.18 2.09
N GLY A 19 -12.36 8.02 0.78
CA GLY A 19 -11.46 8.55 -0.26
C GLY A 19 -11.92 9.87 -0.88
N ALA A 20 -13.05 10.45 -0.45
CA ALA A 20 -13.64 11.62 -1.10
C ALA A 20 -12.64 12.78 -1.32
N GLN A 21 -11.71 13.00 -0.38
CA GLN A 21 -10.69 14.05 -0.50
C GLN A 21 -9.45 13.63 -1.30
N ARG A 22 -9.23 12.33 -1.53
CA ARG A 22 -8.03 11.80 -2.20
C ARG A 22 -8.27 11.50 -3.67
N LEU A 23 -9.44 10.95 -3.98
CA LEU A 23 -9.85 10.57 -5.34
C LEU A 23 -9.68 11.67 -6.38
N PRO A 24 -9.99 12.96 -6.10
CA PRO A 24 -9.80 14.02 -7.10
C PRO A 24 -8.36 14.14 -7.62
N ARG A 25 -7.35 13.94 -6.75
CA ARG A 25 -5.95 13.98 -7.16
C ARG A 25 -5.58 12.79 -8.04
N LEU A 26 -5.94 11.57 -7.63
CA LEU A 26 -5.66 10.37 -8.41
C LEU A 26 -6.36 10.42 -9.78
N ILE A 27 -7.66 10.68 -9.80
CA ILE A 27 -8.45 10.69 -11.03
C ILE A 27 -7.99 11.81 -11.96
N GLY A 28 -7.71 13.01 -11.44
CA GLY A 28 -7.15 14.11 -12.24
C GLY A 28 -5.80 13.75 -12.87
N ALA A 29 -4.91 13.07 -12.13
CA ALA A 29 -3.64 12.60 -12.66
C ALA A 29 -3.81 11.48 -13.71
N LEU A 30 -4.79 10.58 -13.54
CA LEU A 30 -5.10 9.55 -14.53
C LEU A 30 -5.78 10.15 -15.79
N ALA A 31 -6.59 11.19 -15.65
CA ALA A 31 -7.16 11.91 -16.79
C ALA A 31 -6.12 12.70 -17.61
N ALA A 32 -4.99 13.04 -16.98
CA ALA A 32 -3.89 13.80 -17.59
C ALA A 32 -2.75 12.91 -18.11
N GLN A 33 -3.00 11.61 -18.35
CA GLN A 33 -1.96 10.71 -18.85
C GLN A 33 -1.57 11.06 -20.31
N GLU A 34 -0.28 11.02 -20.58
CA GLU A 34 0.33 11.29 -21.89
C GLU A 34 0.84 9.99 -22.52
N ASP A 35 0.70 9.85 -23.83
CA ASP A 35 1.15 8.68 -24.62
C ASP A 35 0.64 7.33 -24.06
N ALA A 36 -0.48 7.35 -23.35
CA ALA A 36 -1.04 6.14 -22.76
C ALA A 36 -1.75 5.29 -23.82
N PRO A 37 -1.56 3.97 -23.84
CA PRO A 37 -2.44 3.09 -24.59
C PRO A 37 -3.87 3.17 -24.03
N PRO A 38 -4.89 2.67 -24.74
CA PRO A 38 -6.25 2.62 -24.21
C PRO A 38 -6.30 1.95 -22.85
N PHE A 39 -6.92 2.61 -21.85
CA PHE A 39 -7.05 2.09 -20.50
C PHE A 39 -8.38 2.48 -19.88
N GLU A 40 -8.79 1.72 -18.88
CA GLU A 40 -9.98 1.95 -18.06
C GLU A 40 -9.58 2.11 -16.59
N VAL A 41 -10.41 2.79 -15.82
CA VAL A 41 -10.24 2.98 -14.37
C VAL A 41 -11.49 2.46 -13.65
N HIS A 42 -11.30 1.56 -12.69
CA HIS A 42 -12.40 1.08 -11.87
C HIS A 42 -12.10 1.29 -10.40
N VAL A 43 -12.97 2.06 -9.71
CA VAL A 43 -12.85 2.34 -8.28
C VAL A 43 -13.86 1.48 -7.52
N VAL A 44 -13.40 0.76 -6.50
CA VAL A 44 -14.32 0.10 -5.55
C VAL A 44 -14.33 0.89 -4.24
N VAL A 45 -15.49 1.49 -3.93
CA VAL A 45 -15.74 2.17 -2.66
C VAL A 45 -16.18 1.13 -1.62
N ASP A 46 -15.32 0.84 -0.66
CA ASP A 46 -15.54 -0.20 0.37
C ASP A 46 -16.39 0.33 1.54
N GLY A 47 -17.66 0.54 1.26
CA GLY A 47 -18.63 1.24 2.11
C GLY A 47 -18.45 2.75 2.04
N ASP A 48 -19.41 3.46 1.47
CA ASP A 48 -19.35 4.92 1.35
C ASP A 48 -19.65 5.59 2.71
N VAL A 49 -18.60 6.13 3.33
CA VAL A 49 -18.67 6.76 4.66
C VAL A 49 -18.47 8.27 4.63
N ASP A 50 -18.14 8.84 3.45
CA ASP A 50 -17.77 10.25 3.31
C ASP A 50 -18.25 10.91 2.02
N GLY A 51 -19.12 10.23 1.23
CA GLY A 51 -19.64 10.74 -0.04
C GLY A 51 -18.70 10.49 -1.23
N SER A 52 -17.81 9.51 -1.15
CA SER A 52 -16.88 9.15 -2.25
C SER A 52 -17.62 8.84 -3.54
N GLU A 53 -18.81 8.22 -3.50
CA GLU A 53 -19.62 7.95 -4.70
C GLU A 53 -20.03 9.23 -5.43
N ALA A 54 -20.51 10.23 -4.70
CA ALA A 54 -20.90 11.52 -5.28
C ALA A 54 -19.70 12.24 -5.91
N VAL A 55 -18.52 12.14 -5.28
CA VAL A 55 -17.27 12.70 -5.81
C VAL A 55 -16.88 11.99 -7.11
N LEU A 56 -16.98 10.67 -7.20
CA LEU A 56 -16.70 9.92 -8.43
C LEU A 56 -17.64 10.30 -9.57
N ALA A 57 -18.95 10.48 -9.28
CA ALA A 57 -19.91 10.94 -10.28
C ALA A 57 -19.57 12.34 -10.82
N GLN A 58 -19.11 13.25 -9.95
CA GLN A 58 -18.64 14.57 -10.36
C GLN A 58 -17.37 14.47 -11.22
N LEU A 59 -16.36 13.68 -10.80
CA LEU A 59 -15.12 13.50 -11.54
C LEU A 59 -15.33 12.87 -12.92
N ALA A 60 -16.26 11.93 -13.05
CA ALA A 60 -16.64 11.35 -14.35
C ALA A 60 -17.23 12.42 -15.29
N ALA A 61 -18.03 13.35 -14.77
CA ALA A 61 -18.55 14.47 -15.54
C ALA A 61 -17.47 15.51 -15.90
N GLU A 62 -16.50 15.73 -15.03
CA GLU A 62 -15.36 16.64 -15.27
C GLU A 62 -14.35 16.08 -16.29
N HIS A 63 -14.22 14.75 -16.36
CA HIS A 63 -13.27 14.04 -17.21
C HIS A 63 -13.96 13.07 -18.20
N PRO A 64 -14.82 13.54 -19.12
CA PRO A 64 -15.61 12.66 -19.98
C PRO A 64 -14.78 11.81 -20.97
N GLY A 65 -13.51 12.11 -21.11
CA GLY A 65 -12.57 11.32 -21.94
C GLY A 65 -11.91 10.17 -21.19
N LEU A 66 -12.06 10.08 -19.87
CA LEU A 66 -11.54 8.98 -19.06
C LEU A 66 -12.61 7.90 -18.93
N ASP A 67 -12.28 6.65 -19.28
CA ASP A 67 -13.15 5.49 -19.03
C ASP A 67 -13.12 5.17 -17.52
N LEU A 68 -13.95 5.89 -16.76
CA LEU A 68 -14.06 5.82 -15.31
C LEU A 68 -15.39 5.17 -14.89
N SER A 69 -15.26 4.07 -14.16
CA SER A 69 -16.41 3.36 -13.58
C SER A 69 -16.17 3.07 -12.09
N TRP A 70 -17.22 2.73 -11.34
CA TRP A 70 -17.07 2.37 -9.93
C TRP A 70 -18.13 1.41 -9.43
N THR A 71 -17.81 0.74 -8.34
CA THR A 71 -18.71 -0.11 -7.56
C THR A 71 -18.71 0.35 -6.11
N VAL A 72 -19.89 0.45 -5.49
CA VAL A 72 -20.02 0.78 -4.06
C VAL A 72 -20.47 -0.44 -3.29
N PHE A 73 -19.71 -0.87 -2.31
CA PHE A 73 -20.15 -1.91 -1.37
C PHE A 73 -21.08 -1.31 -0.32
N GLY A 74 -22.16 -1.99 0.01
CA GLY A 74 -23.09 -1.56 1.06
C GLY A 74 -22.50 -1.55 2.47
N GLU A 75 -21.37 -2.25 2.67
CA GLU A 75 -20.65 -2.33 3.93
C GLU A 75 -19.14 -2.53 3.69
N ASN A 76 -18.33 -2.36 4.74
CA ASN A 76 -16.88 -2.64 4.67
C ASN A 76 -16.63 -4.15 4.51
N ARG A 77 -16.13 -4.53 3.33
CA ARG A 77 -15.71 -5.90 2.98
C ARG A 77 -14.21 -6.08 3.01
N GLY A 78 -13.45 -5.00 3.13
CA GLY A 78 -11.98 -4.96 3.22
C GLY A 78 -11.30 -4.79 1.87
N ARG A 79 -10.06 -4.30 1.92
CA ARG A 79 -9.24 -3.94 0.74
C ARG A 79 -9.13 -5.08 -0.27
N VAL A 80 -8.90 -6.30 0.19
CA VAL A 80 -8.80 -7.49 -0.67
C VAL A 80 -10.07 -7.70 -1.49
N ALA A 81 -11.24 -7.58 -0.86
CA ALA A 81 -12.52 -7.72 -1.58
C ALA A 81 -12.69 -6.61 -2.61
N ALA A 82 -12.26 -5.38 -2.29
CA ALA A 82 -12.32 -4.25 -3.22
C ALA A 82 -11.37 -4.45 -4.41
N LEU A 83 -10.15 -4.90 -4.19
CA LEU A 83 -9.17 -5.18 -5.25
C LEU A 83 -9.65 -6.29 -6.19
N ASN A 84 -10.11 -7.41 -5.64
CA ASN A 84 -10.60 -8.53 -6.45
C ASN A 84 -11.85 -8.12 -7.24
N ALA A 85 -12.81 -7.44 -6.62
CA ALA A 85 -13.99 -6.95 -7.32
C ALA A 85 -13.66 -5.96 -8.44
N SER A 86 -12.66 -5.09 -8.23
CA SER A 86 -12.19 -4.18 -9.27
C SER A 86 -11.53 -4.91 -10.43
N ALA A 87 -10.73 -5.94 -10.13
CA ALA A 87 -10.13 -6.79 -11.17
C ALA A 87 -11.20 -7.56 -11.98
N ASP A 88 -12.25 -8.06 -11.31
CA ASP A 88 -13.35 -8.78 -11.96
C ASP A 88 -14.23 -7.88 -12.84
N ALA A 89 -14.34 -6.60 -12.48
CA ALA A 89 -15.17 -5.62 -13.19
C ALA A 89 -14.50 -5.00 -14.43
N THR A 90 -13.23 -5.32 -14.69
CA THR A 90 -12.40 -4.73 -15.74
C THR A 90 -11.91 -5.77 -16.75
N SER A 91 -11.34 -5.33 -17.89
CA SER A 91 -10.99 -6.22 -19.01
C SER A 91 -9.58 -6.04 -19.57
N GLY A 92 -8.87 -5.00 -19.20
CA GLY A 92 -7.53 -4.69 -19.72
C GLY A 92 -6.51 -5.82 -19.49
N ARG A 93 -5.60 -5.97 -20.41
CA ARG A 93 -4.57 -7.03 -20.41
C ARG A 93 -3.63 -6.91 -19.20
N ILE A 94 -3.28 -5.70 -18.81
CA ILE A 94 -2.45 -5.41 -17.64
C ILE A 94 -3.33 -4.81 -16.54
N LEU A 95 -3.32 -5.43 -15.37
CA LEU A 95 -3.89 -4.84 -14.16
C LEU A 95 -2.85 -3.94 -13.50
N ILE A 96 -3.19 -2.69 -13.28
CA ILE A 96 -2.39 -1.70 -12.54
C ILE A 96 -3.15 -1.36 -11.28
N ARG A 97 -2.62 -1.74 -10.13
CA ARG A 97 -3.17 -1.27 -8.87
C ARG A 97 -2.62 0.12 -8.55
N ALA A 98 -3.52 1.03 -8.26
CA ALA A 98 -3.21 2.35 -7.70
C ALA A 98 -4.05 2.58 -6.44
N ASP A 99 -3.40 2.78 -5.28
CA ASP A 99 -4.15 3.17 -4.08
C ASP A 99 -4.67 4.62 -4.25
N ASP A 100 -5.80 4.95 -3.63
CA ASP A 100 -6.56 6.20 -3.85
C ASP A 100 -5.85 7.49 -3.37
N ASP A 101 -4.67 7.36 -2.78
CA ASP A 101 -3.83 8.43 -2.26
C ASP A 101 -2.53 8.64 -3.08
N LEU A 102 -2.45 8.03 -4.26
CA LEU A 102 -1.35 8.25 -5.18
C LEU A 102 -1.57 9.48 -6.09
N GLU A 103 -0.46 10.04 -6.54
CA GLU A 103 -0.41 11.08 -7.59
C GLU A 103 0.52 10.59 -8.71
N PRO A 104 -0.01 9.81 -9.68
CA PRO A 104 0.75 9.31 -10.82
C PRO A 104 1.36 10.41 -11.68
N GLY A 105 2.56 10.17 -12.21
CA GLY A 105 3.16 11.03 -13.23
C GLY A 105 2.48 10.90 -14.59
N PRO A 106 2.81 11.77 -15.56
CA PRO A 106 2.12 11.84 -16.87
C PRO A 106 2.27 10.59 -17.73
N HIS A 107 3.28 9.77 -17.50
CA HIS A 107 3.54 8.56 -18.29
C HIS A 107 3.29 7.25 -17.53
N TYR A 108 2.59 7.32 -16.42
CA TYR A 108 2.38 6.21 -15.50
C TYR A 108 1.77 4.96 -16.18
N ILE A 109 0.70 5.13 -16.96
CA ILE A 109 0.05 4.02 -17.67
C ILE A 109 0.96 3.43 -18.72
N ARG A 110 1.57 4.28 -19.56
CA ARG A 110 2.52 3.88 -20.60
C ARG A 110 3.66 3.05 -20.02
N ASP A 111 4.27 3.53 -18.95
CA ASP A 111 5.48 2.93 -18.37
C ASP A 111 5.14 1.61 -17.67
N HIS A 112 3.97 1.51 -16.98
CA HIS A 112 3.48 0.23 -16.46
C HIS A 112 3.24 -0.80 -17.56
N VAL A 113 2.59 -0.43 -18.66
CA VAL A 113 2.33 -1.34 -19.77
C VAL A 113 3.64 -1.77 -20.45
N ALA A 114 4.55 -0.82 -20.70
CA ALA A 114 5.86 -1.08 -21.32
C ALA A 114 6.73 -2.04 -20.47
N ALA A 115 6.65 -1.97 -19.16
CA ALA A 115 7.39 -2.85 -18.26
C ALA A 115 7.05 -4.34 -18.43
N HIS A 116 5.88 -4.68 -19.01
CA HIS A 116 5.47 -6.05 -19.30
C HIS A 116 5.82 -6.55 -20.72
N ALA A 117 6.56 -5.78 -21.50
CA ALA A 117 6.99 -6.21 -22.85
C ALA A 117 7.95 -7.40 -22.82
N GLY A 118 8.67 -7.60 -21.72
CA GLY A 118 9.64 -8.69 -21.53
C GLY A 118 9.02 -10.05 -21.14
N GLY A 119 7.71 -10.12 -20.92
CA GLY A 119 7.03 -11.36 -20.54
C GLY A 119 6.22 -11.24 -19.24
N PRO A 120 5.64 -12.36 -18.76
CA PRO A 120 4.83 -12.36 -17.56
C PRO A 120 5.69 -12.16 -16.29
N GLY A 121 5.23 -11.29 -15.40
CA GLY A 121 5.87 -11.01 -14.13
C GLY A 121 5.13 -9.91 -13.37
N GLY A 122 5.60 -9.59 -12.18
CA GLY A 122 5.12 -8.48 -11.37
C GLY A 122 6.02 -7.26 -11.50
N VAL A 123 5.45 -6.09 -11.56
CA VAL A 123 6.18 -4.81 -11.62
C VAL A 123 5.76 -3.92 -10.46
N ILE A 124 6.73 -3.31 -9.81
CA ILE A 124 6.54 -2.46 -8.63
C ILE A 124 7.07 -1.06 -8.93
N GLY A 125 6.24 -0.05 -8.74
CA GLY A 125 6.64 1.33 -8.53
C GLY A 125 6.70 1.62 -7.02
N LEU A 126 7.84 2.07 -6.51
CA LEU A 126 7.90 2.53 -5.13
C LEU A 126 7.11 3.84 -4.96
N THR A 127 6.74 4.13 -3.72
CA THR A 127 6.05 5.36 -3.39
C THR A 127 6.93 6.31 -2.61
N ALA A 128 6.99 7.59 -3.01
CA ALA A 128 7.63 8.67 -2.29
C ALA A 128 6.58 9.41 -1.45
N ASN A 129 6.70 9.32 -0.12
CA ASN A 129 5.71 9.91 0.78
C ASN A 129 5.77 11.43 0.79
N VAL A 130 4.64 12.08 0.55
CA VAL A 130 4.45 13.52 0.75
C VAL A 130 3.92 13.74 2.15
N LEU A 131 4.79 14.13 3.06
CA LEU A 131 4.47 14.34 4.46
C LEU A 131 4.17 15.82 4.74
N PRO A 132 3.16 16.16 5.57
CA PRO A 132 2.91 17.51 6.01
C PRO A 132 4.04 17.99 6.95
N ASP A 133 4.31 19.30 6.95
CA ASP A 133 5.30 19.90 7.87
C ASP A 133 4.92 19.62 9.33
N SER A 134 5.74 18.83 10.00
CA SER A 134 5.53 18.37 11.37
C SER A 134 6.85 17.96 12.03
N ALA A 135 6.86 17.86 13.37
CA ALA A 135 8.00 17.31 14.08
C ALA A 135 8.30 15.87 13.66
N TYR A 136 7.26 15.05 13.41
CA TYR A 136 7.40 13.68 12.93
C TYR A 136 8.12 13.63 11.58
N GLN A 137 7.66 14.44 10.61
CA GLN A 137 8.27 14.52 9.29
C GLN A 137 9.76 14.87 9.39
N ARG A 138 10.09 16.00 10.06
CA ARG A 138 11.47 16.52 10.13
C ARG A 138 12.45 15.57 10.81
N VAL A 139 12.05 14.88 11.88
CA VAL A 139 12.98 14.05 12.67
C VAL A 139 12.97 12.57 12.30
N TYR A 140 11.92 12.08 11.65
CA TYR A 140 11.76 10.65 11.39
C TYR A 140 11.23 10.34 10.00
N GLY A 141 10.12 10.96 9.59
CA GLY A 141 9.34 10.56 8.42
C GLY A 141 10.14 10.56 7.13
N ASP A 142 10.74 11.69 6.75
CA ASP A 142 11.50 11.83 5.50
C ASP A 142 12.71 10.90 5.46
N ALA A 143 13.48 10.86 6.56
CA ALA A 143 14.66 10.01 6.63
C ALA A 143 14.31 8.51 6.56
N GLN A 144 13.17 8.11 7.13
CA GLN A 144 12.71 6.72 7.09
C GLN A 144 12.19 6.36 5.70
N ASP A 145 11.50 7.27 5.04
CA ASP A 145 11.00 7.09 3.68
C ASP A 145 12.16 6.93 2.69
N GLU A 146 13.12 7.81 2.74
CA GLU A 146 14.33 7.74 1.91
C GLU A 146 15.13 6.45 2.17
N ALA A 147 15.31 6.08 3.44
CA ALA A 147 16.01 4.86 3.80
C ALA A 147 15.28 3.60 3.29
N HIS A 148 13.94 3.60 3.35
CA HIS A 148 13.11 2.51 2.85
C HIS A 148 13.27 2.34 1.32
N ARG A 149 13.14 3.41 0.54
CA ARG A 149 13.29 3.36 -0.92
C ARG A 149 14.71 2.97 -1.33
N ARG A 150 15.73 3.56 -0.69
CA ARG A 150 17.13 3.20 -0.94
C ARG A 150 17.42 1.72 -0.65
N HIS A 151 16.86 1.19 0.44
CA HIS A 151 16.96 -0.23 0.76
C HIS A 151 16.28 -1.09 -0.29
N ALA A 152 15.05 -0.73 -0.70
CA ALA A 152 14.28 -1.47 -1.68
C ALA A 152 14.99 -1.56 -3.04
N TYR A 153 15.55 -0.44 -3.53
CA TYR A 153 16.33 -0.42 -4.78
C TYR A 153 17.62 -1.23 -4.71
N ALA A 154 18.19 -1.42 -3.51
CA ALA A 154 19.40 -2.20 -3.30
C ALA A 154 19.14 -3.71 -3.12
N LEU A 155 17.90 -4.13 -3.05
CA LEU A 155 17.55 -5.54 -2.87
C LEU A 155 17.90 -6.36 -4.12
N PRO A 156 18.42 -7.59 -3.95
CA PRO A 156 18.55 -8.53 -5.05
C PRO A 156 17.15 -8.91 -5.59
N ALA A 157 17.08 -9.25 -6.88
CA ALA A 157 15.82 -9.50 -7.59
C ALA A 157 14.92 -10.51 -6.87
N GLU A 158 15.49 -11.55 -6.26
CA GLU A 158 14.79 -12.61 -5.54
C GLU A 158 14.05 -12.12 -4.28
N GLN A 159 14.30 -10.90 -3.85
CA GLN A 159 13.70 -10.32 -2.65
C GLN A 159 12.79 -9.11 -2.93
N GLN A 160 12.75 -8.62 -4.16
CA GLN A 160 11.97 -7.41 -4.51
C GLN A 160 10.47 -7.60 -4.33
N TRP A 161 9.95 -8.82 -4.46
CA TRP A 161 8.55 -9.16 -4.21
C TRP A 161 8.01 -8.67 -2.85
N ARG A 162 8.89 -8.47 -1.87
CA ARG A 162 8.55 -7.97 -0.52
C ARG A 162 8.02 -6.54 -0.51
N HIS A 163 8.24 -5.81 -1.61
CA HIS A 163 7.79 -4.44 -1.80
C HIS A 163 6.51 -4.33 -2.64
N TRP A 164 5.86 -5.46 -2.93
CA TRP A 164 4.54 -5.44 -3.55
C TRP A 164 3.57 -4.65 -2.67
N ALA A 165 2.95 -3.58 -3.21
CA ALA A 165 2.15 -2.65 -2.43
C ALA A 165 1.08 -1.94 -3.29
N GLY A 166 0.78 -0.68 -3.02
CA GLY A 166 -0.30 0.09 -3.64
C GLY A 166 0.00 0.70 -5.02
N ASN A 167 1.21 0.48 -5.57
CA ASN A 167 1.62 0.92 -6.89
C ASN A 167 2.32 -0.24 -7.60
N VAL A 168 1.55 -1.09 -8.26
CA VAL A 168 2.05 -2.32 -8.88
C VAL A 168 1.26 -2.68 -10.13
N SER A 169 1.86 -3.48 -11.00
CA SER A 169 1.13 -4.07 -12.13
C SER A 169 1.50 -5.52 -12.38
N VAL A 170 0.55 -6.24 -12.99
CA VAL A 170 0.66 -7.66 -13.33
C VAL A 170 -0.23 -7.97 -14.53
N PRO A 171 0.16 -8.88 -15.44
CA PRO A 171 -0.76 -9.39 -16.45
C PRO A 171 -2.01 -9.98 -15.82
N ARG A 172 -3.21 -9.60 -16.34
CA ARG A 172 -4.50 -10.12 -15.86
C ARG A 172 -4.52 -11.65 -15.80
N ALA A 173 -4.03 -12.32 -16.86
CA ALA A 173 -3.99 -13.76 -16.91
C ALA A 173 -3.25 -14.37 -15.71
N LEU A 174 -2.13 -13.75 -15.33
CA LEU A 174 -1.33 -14.19 -14.19
C LEU A 174 -2.02 -13.88 -12.85
N HIS A 175 -2.69 -12.71 -12.74
CA HIS A 175 -3.50 -12.40 -11.55
C HIS A 175 -4.60 -13.44 -11.33
N MET A 176 -5.30 -13.83 -12.41
CA MET A 176 -6.37 -14.84 -12.36
C MET A 176 -5.82 -16.25 -12.08
N GLU A 177 -4.68 -16.63 -12.68
CA GLU A 177 -3.99 -17.88 -12.42
C GLU A 177 -3.66 -18.07 -10.94
N LEU A 178 -3.18 -17.00 -10.29
CA LEU A 178 -2.86 -17.00 -8.87
C LEU A 178 -4.09 -16.84 -7.95
N GLY A 179 -5.30 -16.69 -8.51
CA GLY A 179 -6.55 -16.58 -7.75
C GLY A 179 -6.74 -15.19 -7.06
N GLY A 180 -6.10 -14.15 -7.56
CA GLY A 180 -6.22 -12.80 -7.03
C GLY A 180 -5.57 -12.60 -5.66
N TYR A 181 -5.98 -11.56 -4.95
CA TYR A 181 -5.57 -11.31 -3.57
C TYR A 181 -6.32 -12.25 -2.61
N ASP A 182 -5.62 -12.77 -1.61
CA ASP A 182 -6.14 -13.78 -0.68
C ASP A 182 -7.11 -13.17 0.35
N PRO A 183 -8.37 -13.64 0.42
CA PRO A 183 -9.42 -13.08 1.28
C PRO A 183 -9.21 -13.29 2.79
N ASP A 184 -8.27 -14.13 3.20
CA ASP A 184 -7.95 -14.32 4.62
C ASP A 184 -7.28 -13.08 5.24
N TYR A 185 -6.71 -12.20 4.40
CA TYR A 185 -6.11 -10.94 4.85
C TYR A 185 -7.17 -9.84 4.99
N ARG A 186 -7.91 -9.87 6.10
CA ARG A 186 -8.94 -8.86 6.43
C ARG A 186 -8.38 -7.67 7.22
N ARG A 187 -7.14 -7.75 7.69
CA ARG A 187 -6.45 -6.70 8.46
C ARG A 187 -5.46 -5.96 7.58
N TYR A 188 -4.99 -4.82 8.05
CA TYR A 188 -4.03 -4.00 7.33
C TYR A 188 -2.69 -4.70 7.11
N GLY A 189 -2.29 -4.78 5.86
CA GLY A 189 -0.98 -5.25 5.40
C GLY A 189 -0.89 -6.77 5.24
N TRP A 190 0.14 -7.20 4.56
CA TRP A 190 0.50 -8.57 4.20
C TRP A 190 -0.31 -9.21 3.08
N GLU A 191 -1.49 -8.73 2.73
CA GLU A 191 -2.19 -9.12 1.50
C GLU A 191 -1.31 -8.87 0.27
N ASP A 192 -0.57 -7.77 0.32
CA ASP A 192 0.34 -7.34 -0.72
C ASP A 192 1.57 -8.24 -0.77
N VAL A 193 2.26 -8.36 0.35
CA VAL A 193 3.44 -9.22 0.48
C VAL A 193 3.13 -10.68 0.12
N ASP A 194 1.93 -11.18 0.47
CA ASP A 194 1.44 -12.49 0.09
C ASP A 194 1.34 -12.65 -1.44
N PHE A 195 0.73 -11.66 -2.12
CA PHE A 195 0.59 -11.73 -3.57
C PHE A 195 1.96 -11.70 -4.26
N GLY A 196 2.85 -10.80 -3.84
CA GLY A 196 4.23 -10.74 -4.34
C GLY A 196 5.00 -12.05 -4.09
N TYR A 197 4.82 -12.66 -2.92
CA TYR A 197 5.43 -13.95 -2.60
C TYR A 197 4.90 -15.09 -3.48
N ARG A 198 3.59 -15.15 -3.73
CA ARG A 198 2.97 -16.16 -4.61
C ARG A 198 3.47 -16.03 -6.05
N LEU A 199 3.67 -14.80 -6.55
CA LEU A 199 4.36 -14.57 -7.83
C LEU A 199 5.76 -15.19 -7.83
N HIS A 200 6.54 -14.89 -6.79
CA HIS A 200 7.93 -15.37 -6.66
C HIS A 200 8.01 -16.91 -6.60
N VAL A 201 7.19 -17.56 -5.78
CA VAL A 201 7.23 -19.05 -5.68
C VAL A 201 6.66 -19.75 -6.90
N ALA A 202 5.80 -19.09 -7.68
CA ALA A 202 5.34 -19.57 -8.98
C ALA A 202 6.41 -19.42 -10.08
N GLY A 203 7.57 -18.83 -9.76
CA GLY A 203 8.69 -18.67 -10.68
C GLY A 203 8.62 -17.41 -11.56
N TYR A 204 7.69 -16.49 -11.28
CA TYR A 204 7.58 -15.24 -12.03
C TYR A 204 8.50 -14.17 -11.43
N PRO A 205 9.22 -13.39 -12.26
CA PRO A 205 10.02 -12.26 -11.78
C PRO A 205 9.13 -11.19 -11.16
N VAL A 206 9.63 -10.54 -10.12
CA VAL A 206 9.02 -9.34 -9.54
C VAL A 206 10.07 -8.27 -9.48
N GLU A 207 9.88 -7.17 -10.19
CA GLU A 207 10.90 -6.16 -10.41
C GLU A 207 10.45 -4.79 -9.91
N ILE A 208 11.33 -4.09 -9.19
CA ILE A 208 11.16 -2.69 -8.84
C ILE A 208 11.67 -1.83 -9.97
N ARG A 209 10.81 -0.94 -10.49
CA ARG A 209 11.11 -0.02 -11.59
C ARG A 209 11.16 1.43 -11.09
N PRO A 210 12.34 2.09 -11.11
CA PRO A 210 12.48 3.46 -10.61
C PRO A 210 11.64 4.48 -11.37
N GLU A 211 11.43 4.28 -12.68
CA GLU A 211 10.60 5.14 -13.53
C GLU A 211 9.11 5.17 -13.14
N LEU A 212 8.67 4.18 -12.34
CA LEU A 212 7.31 4.07 -11.82
C LEU A 212 7.16 4.64 -10.40
N GLU A 213 8.22 5.26 -9.84
CA GLU A 213 8.11 5.88 -8.52
C GLU A 213 7.03 6.97 -8.52
N THR A 214 6.11 6.91 -7.56
CA THR A 214 4.90 7.74 -7.54
C THR A 214 4.76 8.45 -6.19
N ARG A 215 4.27 9.70 -6.19
CA ARG A 215 3.98 10.47 -4.97
C ARG A 215 2.79 9.86 -4.22
N HIS A 216 2.89 9.81 -2.88
CA HIS A 216 1.89 9.19 -2.01
C HIS A 216 1.48 10.18 -0.89
N HIS A 217 0.23 10.63 -0.91
CA HIS A 217 -0.27 11.75 -0.10
C HIS A 217 -0.99 11.38 1.19
N ALA A 218 -1.29 10.11 1.44
CA ALA A 218 -1.92 9.66 2.68
C ALA A 218 -1.03 8.72 3.50
N ALA A 219 0.26 8.96 3.46
CA ALA A 219 1.24 8.27 4.27
C ALA A 219 0.92 8.35 5.77
N ALA A 220 1.55 7.49 6.57
CA ALA A 220 1.48 7.59 8.02
C ALA A 220 2.19 8.86 8.48
N VAL A 221 1.44 9.94 8.66
CA VAL A 221 1.94 11.31 8.88
C VAL A 221 2.21 11.65 10.35
N THR A 222 1.92 10.73 11.27
CA THR A 222 2.15 10.89 12.72
C THR A 222 2.77 9.64 13.32
N THR A 223 3.42 9.79 14.47
CA THR A 223 3.92 8.65 15.27
C THR A 223 2.79 7.64 15.56
N TYR A 224 1.59 8.13 15.87
CA TYR A 224 0.44 7.27 16.15
C TYR A 224 0.00 6.46 14.94
N THR A 225 -0.20 7.10 13.79
CA THR A 225 -0.64 6.40 12.58
C THR A 225 0.40 5.37 12.12
N LYS A 226 1.69 5.69 12.23
CA LYS A 226 2.77 4.74 11.90
C LYS A 226 2.81 3.55 12.87
N ALA A 227 2.74 3.80 14.18
CA ALA A 227 2.75 2.75 15.19
C ALA A 227 1.50 1.86 15.12
N ARG A 228 0.31 2.45 14.87
CA ARG A 228 -0.92 1.68 14.69
C ARG A 228 -0.83 0.77 13.46
N ARG A 229 -0.37 1.28 12.32
CA ARG A 229 -0.14 0.45 11.11
C ARG A 229 0.86 -0.68 11.40
N ALA A 230 1.94 -0.40 12.13
CA ALA A 230 2.93 -1.40 12.52
C ALA A 230 2.33 -2.51 13.41
N LEU A 231 1.44 -2.16 14.36
CA LEU A 231 0.71 -3.13 15.20
C LEU A 231 -0.13 -4.09 14.33
N HIS A 232 -0.92 -3.54 13.42
CA HIS A 232 -1.80 -4.34 12.57
C HIS A 232 -1.02 -5.19 11.57
N SER A 233 0.02 -4.64 10.95
CA SER A 233 0.94 -5.37 10.07
C SER A 233 1.64 -6.51 10.82
N GLY A 234 2.13 -6.26 12.04
CA GLY A 234 2.70 -7.31 12.87
C GLY A 234 1.72 -8.47 13.16
N SER A 235 0.43 -8.15 13.33
CA SER A 235 -0.63 -9.16 13.52
C SER A 235 -0.92 -9.93 12.22
N ALA A 236 -1.04 -9.25 11.08
CA ALA A 236 -1.31 -9.89 9.79
C ALA A 236 -0.15 -10.79 9.32
N ARG A 237 1.09 -10.48 9.73
CA ARG A 237 2.27 -11.31 9.48
C ARG A 237 2.11 -12.76 9.97
N GLN A 238 1.31 -13.00 11.00
CA GLN A 238 1.05 -14.35 11.50
C GLN A 238 0.24 -15.19 10.51
N ILE A 239 -0.65 -14.55 9.73
CA ILE A 239 -1.40 -15.21 8.66
C ILE A 239 -0.42 -15.68 7.58
N PHE A 240 0.49 -14.80 7.17
CA PHE A 240 1.52 -15.11 6.17
C PHE A 240 2.40 -16.29 6.63
N ILE A 241 2.89 -16.25 7.87
CA ILE A 241 3.72 -17.34 8.43
C ILE A 241 2.94 -18.66 8.52
N ALA A 242 1.66 -18.62 8.89
CA ALA A 242 0.83 -19.81 8.95
C ALA A 242 0.60 -20.46 7.57
N LYS A 243 0.55 -19.63 6.51
CA LYS A 243 0.36 -20.10 5.12
C LYS A 243 1.65 -20.58 4.46
N HIS A 244 2.74 -19.85 4.65
CA HIS A 244 3.97 -20.02 3.86
C HIS A 244 5.18 -20.47 4.68
N GLY A 245 5.05 -20.55 6.00
CA GLY A 245 6.16 -20.86 6.91
C GLY A 245 7.03 -19.64 7.23
N ALA A 246 7.77 -19.71 8.34
CA ALA A 246 8.65 -18.63 8.78
C ALA A 246 9.87 -18.42 7.85
N ASP A 247 10.32 -19.50 7.20
CA ASP A 247 11.50 -19.49 6.32
C ASP A 247 11.28 -18.66 5.05
N ALA A 248 10.01 -18.47 4.61
CA ALA A 248 9.64 -17.60 3.50
C ALA A 248 10.14 -16.15 3.67
N LEU A 249 10.35 -15.72 4.92
CA LEU A 249 10.86 -14.39 5.26
C LEU A 249 12.38 -14.32 5.46
N GLY A 250 13.10 -15.42 5.24
CA GLY A 250 14.57 -15.45 5.31
C GLY A 250 15.14 -15.21 6.71
N GLY A 251 14.42 -15.60 7.76
CA GLY A 251 14.94 -15.54 9.12
C GLY A 251 14.93 -14.14 9.75
N ASP A 252 13.93 -13.33 9.44
CA ASP A 252 13.68 -12.02 10.06
C ASP A 252 13.65 -12.15 11.59
N ARG A 253 14.73 -11.74 12.26
CA ARG A 253 14.89 -11.83 13.71
C ARG A 253 14.52 -10.52 14.37
N ALA A 254 13.80 -10.62 15.51
CA ALA A 254 13.57 -9.47 16.37
C ALA A 254 14.92 -8.83 16.78
N PRO A 255 14.98 -7.49 16.90
CA PRO A 255 16.19 -6.82 17.32
C PRO A 255 16.78 -7.43 18.59
N GLY A 256 18.09 -7.72 18.57
CA GLY A 256 18.85 -8.25 19.71
C GLY A 256 19.40 -7.13 20.61
N GLY A 257 20.12 -7.52 21.65
CA GLY A 257 20.83 -6.61 22.54
C GLY A 257 19.92 -5.70 23.37
N PRO A 258 20.49 -4.60 23.96
CA PRO A 258 19.73 -3.69 24.83
C PRO A 258 18.55 -3.01 24.15
N TRP A 259 18.69 -2.67 22.87
CA TRP A 259 17.59 -2.08 22.09
C TRP A 259 16.41 -3.04 21.95
N GLY A 260 16.66 -4.29 21.57
CA GLY A 260 15.61 -5.31 21.47
C GLY A 260 14.97 -5.60 22.84
N ALA A 261 15.71 -5.52 23.95
CA ALA A 261 15.13 -5.61 25.28
C ALA A 261 14.17 -4.46 25.59
N ALA A 262 14.54 -3.22 25.24
CA ALA A 262 13.68 -2.04 25.37
C ALA A 262 12.41 -2.18 24.51
N VAL A 263 12.55 -2.59 23.24
CA VAL A 263 11.40 -2.84 22.35
C VAL A 263 10.43 -3.86 22.96
N ARG A 264 10.92 -5.00 23.44
CA ARG A 264 10.09 -6.03 24.07
C ARG A 264 9.40 -5.55 25.36
N ALA A 265 10.11 -4.77 26.19
CA ALA A 265 9.55 -4.20 27.43
C ALA A 265 8.39 -3.25 27.13
N VAL A 266 8.56 -2.34 26.16
CA VAL A 266 7.49 -1.43 25.71
C VAL A 266 6.35 -2.23 25.06
N ALA A 267 6.65 -3.19 24.20
CA ALA A 267 5.67 -4.06 23.55
C ALA A 267 4.81 -4.84 24.57
N ALA A 268 5.38 -5.23 25.70
CA ALA A 268 4.64 -5.94 26.75
C ALA A 268 3.45 -5.12 27.30
N LEU A 269 3.58 -3.80 27.32
CA LEU A 269 2.59 -2.85 27.83
C LEU A 269 1.72 -2.24 26.70
N SER A 270 2.09 -2.45 25.43
CA SER A 270 1.43 -1.82 24.29
C SER A 270 0.07 -2.45 23.99
N THR A 271 -0.94 -1.60 23.79
CA THR A 271 -2.28 -1.88 23.29
C THR A 271 -2.65 -0.74 22.34
N GLU A 272 -3.70 -0.84 21.54
CA GLU A 272 -4.13 0.28 20.68
C GLU A 272 -4.33 1.59 21.48
N ARG A 273 -4.91 1.51 22.67
CA ARG A 273 -5.11 2.68 23.54
C ARG A 273 -3.80 3.25 24.07
N THR A 274 -2.91 2.41 24.60
CA THR A 274 -1.62 2.88 25.13
C THR A 274 -0.74 3.43 24.01
N ILE A 275 -0.76 2.86 22.81
CA ILE A 275 -0.08 3.38 21.61
C ILE A 275 -0.60 4.77 21.27
N GLN A 276 -1.91 5.02 21.33
CA GLN A 276 -2.51 6.33 21.06
C GLN A 276 -1.98 7.39 22.04
N TYR A 277 -2.02 7.12 23.33
CA TYR A 277 -1.57 8.10 24.35
C TYR A 277 -0.06 8.29 24.34
N SER A 278 0.73 7.20 24.29
CA SER A 278 2.18 7.29 24.27
C SER A 278 2.71 7.95 23.01
N SER A 279 2.10 7.72 21.86
CA SER A 279 2.48 8.41 20.60
C SER A 279 2.27 9.92 20.68
N ALA A 280 1.19 10.39 21.31
CA ALA A 280 0.97 11.82 21.52
C ALA A 280 2.05 12.45 22.44
N VAL A 281 2.50 11.71 23.46
CA VAL A 281 3.61 12.14 24.33
C VAL A 281 4.93 12.17 23.55
N VAL A 282 5.23 11.09 22.79
CA VAL A 282 6.43 11.02 21.96
C VAL A 282 6.48 12.13 20.93
N GLU A 283 5.36 12.47 20.31
CA GLU A 283 5.29 13.50 19.29
C GLU A 283 5.51 14.91 19.85
N ARG A 284 4.96 15.21 21.06
CA ARG A 284 5.27 16.44 21.78
C ARG A 284 6.74 16.51 22.19
N ALA A 285 7.30 15.42 22.68
CA ALA A 285 8.70 15.33 23.04
C ALA A 285 9.62 15.53 21.81
N ALA A 286 9.23 14.97 20.65
CA ALA A 286 9.97 15.11 19.41
C ALA A 286 10.05 16.55 18.90
N ALA A 287 9.11 17.40 19.26
CA ALA A 287 9.13 18.83 18.90
C ALA A 287 10.21 19.63 19.63
N VAL A 288 10.69 19.16 20.79
CA VAL A 288 11.61 19.91 21.67
C VAL A 288 12.94 19.21 21.94
N LEU A 289 13.03 17.90 21.70
CA LEU A 289 14.24 17.11 21.92
C LEU A 289 15.21 17.22 20.73
N PRO A 290 16.52 17.00 20.95
CA PRO A 290 17.47 16.86 19.86
C PRO A 290 17.06 15.73 18.89
N ALA A 291 17.16 15.98 17.58
CA ALA A 291 16.69 15.08 16.53
C ALA A 291 17.10 13.60 16.69
N PRO A 292 18.36 13.24 17.09
CA PRO A 292 18.73 11.86 17.29
C PRO A 292 17.96 11.16 18.42
N VAL A 293 17.64 11.89 19.48
CA VAL A 293 16.85 11.36 20.62
C VAL A 293 15.41 11.19 20.22
N ALA A 294 14.82 12.21 19.60
CA ALA A 294 13.45 12.19 19.09
C ALA A 294 13.24 11.02 18.11
N ARG A 295 14.18 10.81 17.17
CA ARG A 295 14.16 9.71 16.22
C ARG A 295 14.13 8.35 16.91
N LYS A 296 14.97 8.15 17.93
CA LYS A 296 15.00 6.89 18.71
C LYS A 296 13.69 6.65 19.47
N LEU A 297 13.05 7.68 20.01
CA LEU A 297 11.77 7.54 20.71
C LEU A 297 10.66 7.13 19.74
N ILE A 298 10.59 7.75 18.56
CA ILE A 298 9.61 7.38 17.53
C ILE A 298 9.88 5.95 17.05
N ALA A 299 11.13 5.59 16.76
CA ALA A 299 11.52 4.24 16.35
C ALA A 299 11.10 3.20 17.41
N LEU A 300 11.41 3.44 18.68
CA LEU A 300 11.02 2.56 19.79
C LEU A 300 9.50 2.33 19.83
N GLN A 301 8.72 3.42 19.68
CA GLN A 301 7.25 3.33 19.68
C GLN A 301 6.73 2.50 18.50
N VAL A 302 7.28 2.68 17.30
CA VAL A 302 6.87 1.96 16.09
C VAL A 302 7.29 0.49 16.15
N GLU A 303 8.53 0.21 16.51
CA GLU A 303 9.05 -1.16 16.63
C GLU A 303 8.36 -1.95 17.74
N ALA A 304 8.07 -1.31 18.89
CA ALA A 304 7.32 -1.96 19.98
C ALA A 304 5.88 -2.27 19.56
N ALA A 305 5.24 -1.42 18.77
CA ALA A 305 3.92 -1.68 18.22
C ALA A 305 3.93 -2.89 17.25
N ALA A 306 4.91 -2.96 16.34
CA ALA A 306 5.11 -4.09 15.43
C ALA A 306 5.33 -5.39 16.21
N GLU A 307 6.21 -5.37 17.22
CA GLU A 307 6.50 -6.51 18.11
C GLU A 307 5.26 -6.95 18.88
N THR A 308 4.42 -6.00 19.33
CA THR A 308 3.15 -6.31 19.96
C THR A 308 2.22 -7.06 19.01
N GLY A 309 2.07 -6.58 17.78
CA GLY A 309 1.26 -7.26 16.76
C GLY A 309 1.76 -8.66 16.48
N ARG A 310 3.07 -8.82 16.35
CA ARG A 310 3.73 -10.11 16.11
C ARG A 310 3.54 -11.11 17.24
N THR A 311 3.68 -10.68 18.50
CA THR A 311 3.65 -11.60 19.67
C THR A 311 2.27 -11.72 20.31
N ARG A 312 1.39 -10.76 20.08
CA ARG A 312 0.04 -10.67 20.68
C ARG A 312 -0.99 -10.18 19.66
N PRO A 313 -1.25 -10.94 18.59
CA PRO A 313 -2.09 -10.50 17.46
C PRO A 313 -3.51 -10.09 17.87
N GLY A 314 -4.05 -10.66 18.97
CA GLY A 314 -5.35 -10.27 19.51
C GLY A 314 -5.43 -8.85 20.09
N ARG A 315 -4.30 -8.12 20.21
CA ARG A 315 -4.27 -6.70 20.61
C ARG A 315 -4.56 -5.73 19.46
N ALA A 316 -4.45 -6.15 18.21
CA ALA A 316 -4.90 -5.42 17.03
C ALA A 316 -6.40 -5.67 16.83
N ARG A 317 -7.28 -4.89 17.46
CA ARG A 317 -8.73 -5.19 17.55
C ARG A 317 -9.57 -4.42 16.56
N ARG A 318 -9.19 -3.21 16.14
CA ARG A 318 -9.99 -2.38 15.25
C ARG A 318 -9.72 -2.76 13.79
N GLN A 319 -10.78 -2.87 12.99
CA GLN A 319 -10.68 -2.95 11.53
C GLN A 319 -10.21 -1.59 10.99
N PHE A 320 -9.39 -1.62 9.93
CA PHE A 320 -9.02 -0.43 9.17
C PHE A 320 -10.09 -0.09 8.17
#